data_fded458680dfad62f93c4ab3b43d8d60
#
_entry.id   fded458680dfad62f93c4ab3b43d8d60
#
_cell.length_a   1.000
_cell.length_b   1.000
_cell.length_c   1.000
_cell.angle_alpha   90.00
_cell.angle_beta   90.00
_cell.angle_gamma   90.00
#
_symmetry.space_group_name_H-M   'P 1'
#
loop_
_entity.id
_entity.type
_entity.pdbx_description
1 polymer ?
#
loop_
_entity_poly.entity_id
_entity_poly.type
_entity_poly.pdbx_seq_one_letter_code
_entity_poly.pdbx_strand_id
1 'polypeptide(L)'
;MQSGKENILLVDSVHLEFGQNQVLQSSCLTARTGRITGVLGRNGTGKSCLFKCIMGGIKPQNMFIRFNDETNTDYGHIGNRVKYLPQNLFMPNNMTLDEAFSLYGVDYDGMVTFDTKFHRYQHKTFKELSGGEARIAEMYLILMTDSEFCILDEPFSNIAPNCVEKMQALILEQKKSKGIIVSDHMYEDILEITDDLFLLRDGYTFPIRTREDLIHNGYILR
;
A
#
# COMPACT_ATOMS: atom_id res chain seq x y z
N MET A 1 17.19 -22.90 4.75
CA MET A 1 16.53 -21.71 4.11
C MET A 1 15.81 -22.24 2.89
N GLN A 2 14.50 -22.43 2.96
CA GLN A 2 13.69 -22.71 1.77
C GLN A 2 13.65 -21.41 0.98
N SER A 3 14.17 -21.39 -0.26
CA SER A 3 13.92 -20.30 -1.19
C SER A 3 12.43 -20.36 -1.51
N GLY A 4 11.64 -19.53 -0.82
CA GLY A 4 10.24 -19.37 -1.13
C GLY A 4 10.11 -18.98 -2.61
N LYS A 5 9.23 -19.63 -3.34
CA LYS A 5 8.93 -19.28 -4.74
C LYS A 5 8.51 -17.81 -4.77
N GLU A 6 9.17 -16.99 -5.58
CA GLU A 6 8.79 -15.60 -5.77
C GLU A 6 7.36 -15.56 -6.35
N ASN A 7 6.45 -14.86 -5.67
CA ASN A 7 5.11 -14.60 -6.20
C ASN A 7 5.08 -13.24 -6.89
N ILE A 8 4.38 -13.16 -8.00
CA ILE A 8 4.26 -11.96 -8.84
C ILE A 8 2.79 -11.57 -8.91
N LEU A 9 2.49 -10.33 -8.57
CA LEU A 9 1.23 -9.66 -8.87
C LEU A 9 1.44 -8.76 -10.08
N LEU A 10 0.77 -9.09 -11.19
CA LEU A 10 0.72 -8.26 -12.39
C LEU A 10 -0.67 -7.65 -12.54
N VAL A 11 -0.72 -6.35 -12.62
CA VAL A 11 -1.91 -5.57 -12.97
C VAL A 11 -1.64 -4.91 -14.30
N ASP A 12 -2.53 -5.09 -15.28
CA ASP A 12 -2.30 -4.62 -16.64
C ASP A 12 -3.56 -4.00 -17.25
N SER A 13 -3.35 -3.07 -18.18
CA SER A 13 -4.38 -2.46 -19.01
C SER A 13 -5.52 -1.84 -18.21
N VAL A 14 -5.21 -1.22 -17.07
CA VAL A 14 -6.24 -0.58 -16.24
C VAL A 14 -6.77 0.66 -16.96
N HIS A 15 -8.06 0.61 -17.31
CA HIS A 15 -8.79 1.73 -17.90
C HIS A 15 -9.93 2.14 -16.97
N LEU A 16 -9.89 3.38 -16.50
CA LEU A 16 -10.90 3.93 -15.60
C LEU A 16 -11.32 5.32 -16.05
N GLU A 17 -12.62 5.50 -16.19
CA GLU A 17 -13.23 6.80 -16.47
C GLU A 17 -14.48 7.04 -15.60
N PHE A 18 -14.69 8.28 -15.23
CA PHE A 18 -15.90 8.75 -14.57
C PHE A 18 -16.61 9.78 -15.49
N GLY A 19 -17.66 9.34 -16.17
CA GLY A 19 -18.31 10.12 -17.20
C GLY A 19 -17.36 10.41 -18.36
N GLN A 20 -17.00 11.67 -18.59
CA GLN A 20 -16.04 12.07 -19.63
C GLN A 20 -14.60 12.24 -19.10
N ASN A 21 -14.38 12.03 -17.80
CA ASN A 21 -13.07 12.22 -17.20
C ASN A 21 -12.31 10.88 -17.17
N GLN A 22 -11.29 10.76 -18.01
CA GLN A 22 -10.38 9.61 -18.03
C GLN A 22 -9.35 9.77 -16.92
N VAL A 23 -9.36 8.83 -15.95
CA VAL A 23 -8.46 8.83 -14.80
C VAL A 23 -7.27 7.89 -15.03
N LEU A 24 -7.53 6.70 -15.58
CA LEU A 24 -6.51 5.72 -15.95
C LEU A 24 -6.75 5.30 -17.40
N GLN A 25 -5.70 5.28 -18.23
CA GLN A 25 -5.84 5.07 -19.67
C GLN A 25 -5.19 3.77 -20.18
N SER A 26 -4.27 3.22 -19.49
CA SER A 26 -3.64 1.90 -19.70
C SER A 26 -2.56 1.72 -18.63
N SER A 27 -2.94 1.89 -17.38
CA SER A 27 -1.99 1.77 -16.29
C SER A 27 -1.63 0.31 -16.03
N CYS A 28 -0.36 0.05 -15.77
CA CYS A 28 0.17 -1.26 -15.42
C CYS A 28 1.00 -1.15 -14.14
N LEU A 29 1.03 -2.23 -13.38
CA LEU A 29 1.83 -2.33 -12.16
C LEU A 29 2.30 -3.78 -12.00
N THR A 30 3.55 -3.95 -11.61
CA THR A 30 4.09 -5.27 -11.22
C THR A 30 4.64 -5.18 -9.81
N ALA A 31 4.24 -6.10 -8.96
CA ALA A 31 4.82 -6.27 -7.62
C ALA A 31 5.31 -7.72 -7.44
N ARG A 32 6.34 -7.89 -6.62
CA ARG A 32 6.98 -9.20 -6.35
C ARG A 32 7.16 -9.38 -4.86
N THR A 33 6.96 -10.60 -4.37
CA THR A 33 7.35 -10.91 -2.97
C THR A 33 8.85 -10.72 -2.80
N GLY A 34 9.27 -10.22 -1.65
CA GLY A 34 10.67 -9.86 -1.39
C GLY A 34 11.06 -8.47 -1.91
N ARG A 35 10.13 -7.70 -2.49
CA ARG A 35 10.41 -6.37 -3.07
C ARG A 35 9.35 -5.35 -2.67
N ILE A 36 9.77 -4.09 -2.65
CA ILE A 36 8.90 -2.93 -2.47
C ILE A 36 8.79 -2.19 -3.80
N THR A 37 7.55 -2.04 -4.28
CA THR A 37 7.21 -1.30 -5.49
C THR A 37 6.64 0.06 -5.13
N GLY A 38 7.35 1.14 -5.43
CA GLY A 38 6.87 2.50 -5.26
C GLY A 38 5.97 2.96 -6.42
N VAL A 39 4.91 3.69 -6.10
CA VAL A 39 4.04 4.34 -7.09
C VAL A 39 4.02 5.84 -6.81
N LEU A 40 4.79 6.59 -7.58
CA LEU A 40 4.81 8.04 -7.55
C LEU A 40 3.72 8.64 -8.43
N GLY A 41 3.36 9.86 -8.15
CA GLY A 41 2.42 10.66 -8.92
C GLY A 41 1.92 11.84 -8.11
N ARG A 42 1.63 12.96 -8.78
CA ARG A 42 1.06 14.13 -8.13
C ARG A 42 -0.32 13.81 -7.54
N ASN A 43 -0.80 14.68 -6.64
CA ASN A 43 -2.16 14.54 -6.12
C ASN A 43 -3.18 14.60 -7.27
N GLY A 44 -4.17 13.70 -7.21
CA GLY A 44 -5.20 13.60 -8.25
C GLY A 44 -4.83 12.81 -9.50
N THR A 45 -3.61 12.25 -9.62
CA THR A 45 -3.21 11.45 -10.80
C THR A 45 -3.89 10.08 -10.90
N GLY A 46 -4.59 9.63 -9.86
CA GLY A 46 -5.31 8.36 -9.89
C GLY A 46 -4.66 7.20 -9.14
N LYS A 47 -3.60 7.42 -8.32
CA LYS A 47 -2.95 6.36 -7.52
C LYS A 47 -3.95 5.57 -6.68
N SER A 48 -4.72 6.25 -5.83
CA SER A 48 -5.75 5.61 -5.00
C SER A 48 -6.86 4.96 -5.83
N CYS A 49 -7.18 5.50 -7.01
CA CYS A 49 -8.12 4.88 -7.94
C CYS A 49 -7.57 3.55 -8.48
N LEU A 50 -6.30 3.52 -8.88
CA LEU A 50 -5.62 2.30 -9.31
C LEU A 50 -5.68 1.22 -8.22
N PHE A 51 -5.35 1.57 -6.98
CA PHE A 51 -5.38 0.63 -5.85
C PHE A 51 -6.79 0.14 -5.54
N LYS A 52 -7.79 1.05 -5.57
CA LYS A 52 -9.19 0.66 -5.40
C LYS A 52 -9.71 -0.21 -6.54
N CYS A 53 -9.23 -0.03 -7.77
CA CYS A 53 -9.52 -0.96 -8.87
C CYS A 53 -8.96 -2.35 -8.56
N ILE A 54 -7.70 -2.45 -8.15
CA ILE A 54 -7.06 -3.73 -7.78
C ILE A 54 -7.87 -4.44 -6.69
N MET A 55 -8.32 -3.72 -5.68
CA MET A 55 -9.09 -4.26 -4.55
C MET A 55 -10.59 -4.48 -4.84
N GLY A 56 -11.06 -4.14 -6.05
CA GLY A 56 -12.48 -4.28 -6.41
C GLY A 56 -13.41 -3.21 -5.82
N GLY A 57 -12.87 -2.19 -5.16
CA GLY A 57 -13.63 -1.06 -4.61
C GLY A 57 -14.13 -0.09 -5.69
N ILE A 58 -13.50 -0.09 -6.85
CA ILE A 58 -13.94 0.63 -8.07
C ILE A 58 -13.85 -0.35 -9.24
N LYS A 59 -14.93 -0.47 -10.01
CA LYS A 59 -14.96 -1.29 -11.23
C LYS A 59 -14.42 -0.48 -12.41
N PRO A 60 -13.25 -0.81 -12.96
CA PRO A 60 -12.73 -0.17 -14.17
C PRO A 60 -13.47 -0.68 -15.41
N GLN A 61 -13.36 0.03 -16.54
CA GLN A 61 -13.85 -0.41 -17.85
C GLN A 61 -13.04 -1.60 -18.36
N ASN A 62 -11.73 -1.63 -18.07
CA ASN A 62 -10.85 -2.75 -18.39
C ASN A 62 -9.77 -2.90 -17.33
N MET A 63 -9.41 -4.14 -16.97
CA MET A 63 -8.27 -4.48 -16.13
C MET A 63 -7.99 -5.98 -16.19
N PHE A 64 -6.73 -6.35 -16.25
CA PHE A 64 -6.28 -7.73 -16.06
C PHE A 64 -5.43 -7.84 -14.79
N ILE A 65 -5.74 -8.81 -13.95
CA ILE A 65 -4.95 -9.13 -12.75
C ILE A 65 -4.47 -10.58 -12.87
N ARG A 66 -3.19 -10.78 -12.65
CA ARG A 66 -2.57 -12.11 -12.59
C ARG A 66 -1.75 -12.26 -11.32
N PHE A 67 -1.83 -13.44 -10.74
CA PHE A 67 -0.90 -13.89 -9.73
C PHE A 67 -0.05 -15.01 -10.34
N ASN A 68 1.24 -14.73 -10.53
CA ASN A 68 2.11 -15.58 -11.36
C ASN A 68 1.53 -15.73 -12.77
N ASP A 69 1.24 -16.96 -13.19
CA ASP A 69 0.66 -17.27 -14.51
C ASP A 69 -0.87 -17.40 -14.47
N GLU A 70 -1.50 -17.25 -13.31
CA GLU A 70 -2.93 -17.42 -13.13
C GLU A 70 -3.66 -16.09 -13.26
N THR A 71 -4.54 -15.97 -14.26
CA THR A 71 -5.42 -14.81 -14.40
C THR A 71 -6.51 -14.88 -13.33
N ASN A 72 -6.68 -13.81 -12.58
CA ASN A 72 -7.68 -13.72 -11.53
C ASN A 72 -8.73 -12.67 -11.87
N THR A 73 -9.99 -13.08 -11.87
CA THR A 73 -11.14 -12.20 -12.09
C THR A 73 -12.05 -12.11 -10.85
N ASP A 74 -11.73 -12.85 -9.79
CA ASP A 74 -12.51 -12.86 -8.56
C ASP A 74 -11.88 -11.95 -7.50
N TYR A 75 -12.54 -10.83 -7.23
CA TYR A 75 -12.10 -9.85 -6.21
C TYR A 75 -12.08 -10.42 -4.78
N GLY A 76 -12.95 -11.38 -4.45
CA GLY A 76 -12.93 -12.05 -3.16
C GLY A 76 -11.61 -12.82 -2.96
N HIS A 77 -11.14 -13.47 -4.00
CA HIS A 77 -9.86 -14.17 -3.99
C HIS A 77 -8.66 -13.19 -3.89
N ILE A 78 -8.76 -12.02 -4.54
CA ILE A 78 -7.74 -10.97 -4.43
C ILE A 78 -7.62 -10.50 -2.97
N GLY A 79 -8.72 -10.23 -2.28
CA GLY A 79 -8.73 -9.76 -0.89
C GLY A 79 -8.09 -10.72 0.11
N ASN A 80 -7.99 -12.02 -0.21
CA ASN A 80 -7.27 -12.99 0.60
C ASN A 80 -5.75 -12.91 0.40
N ARG A 81 -5.30 -12.51 -0.78
CA ARG A 81 -3.87 -12.45 -1.14
C ARG A 81 -3.26 -11.06 -0.99
N VAL A 82 -4.07 -10.01 -1.10
CA VAL A 82 -3.65 -8.60 -1.05
C VAL A 82 -4.38 -7.89 0.08
N LYS A 83 -3.66 -7.20 0.94
CA LYS A 83 -4.23 -6.30 1.96
C LYS A 83 -3.99 -4.85 1.55
N TYR A 84 -4.91 -3.97 1.93
CA TYR A 84 -4.88 -2.57 1.51
C TYR A 84 -5.05 -1.63 2.69
N LEU A 85 -4.09 -0.73 2.86
CA LEU A 85 -4.17 0.43 3.74
C LEU A 85 -4.61 1.63 2.89
N PRO A 86 -5.85 2.12 3.01
CA PRO A 86 -6.29 3.30 2.28
C PRO A 86 -5.67 4.57 2.86
N GLN A 87 -5.70 5.66 2.08
CA GLN A 87 -5.20 6.97 2.49
C GLN A 87 -5.87 7.50 3.77
N ASN A 88 -7.19 7.34 3.86
CA ASN A 88 -7.95 7.74 5.06
C ASN A 88 -8.02 6.60 6.06
N LEU A 89 -8.15 6.95 7.35
CA LEU A 89 -8.43 5.98 8.39
C LEU A 89 -9.69 5.18 8.04
N PHE A 90 -9.64 3.87 8.22
CA PHE A 90 -10.70 2.95 7.76
C PHE A 90 -11.30 2.09 8.88
N MET A 91 -10.67 2.05 10.04
CA MET A 91 -11.22 1.32 11.18
C MET A 91 -12.43 2.06 11.77
N PRO A 92 -13.49 1.33 12.17
CA PRO A 92 -14.63 1.94 12.84
C PRO A 92 -14.22 2.67 14.12
N ASN A 93 -14.70 3.90 14.27
CA ASN A 93 -14.36 4.76 15.40
C ASN A 93 -14.64 4.15 16.79
N ASN A 94 -15.65 3.29 16.90
CA ASN A 94 -16.07 2.62 18.14
C ASN A 94 -15.43 1.25 18.34
N MET A 95 -14.63 0.75 17.41
CA MET A 95 -13.88 -0.50 17.53
C MET A 95 -12.66 -0.27 18.41
N THR A 96 -12.40 -1.16 19.35
CA THR A 96 -11.18 -1.13 20.17
C THR A 96 -10.00 -1.70 19.41
N LEU A 97 -8.78 -1.38 19.82
CA LEU A 97 -7.56 -1.96 19.23
C LEU A 97 -7.55 -3.48 19.38
N ASP A 98 -7.91 -3.99 20.54
CA ASP A 98 -7.98 -5.43 20.82
C ASP A 98 -8.94 -6.16 19.86
N GLU A 99 -10.14 -5.60 19.64
CA GLU A 99 -11.10 -6.11 18.67
C GLU A 99 -10.55 -6.11 17.25
N ALA A 100 -9.89 -5.02 16.83
CA ALA A 100 -9.31 -4.90 15.50
C ALA A 100 -8.18 -5.92 15.29
N PHE A 101 -7.28 -6.04 16.24
CA PHE A 101 -6.17 -6.99 16.17
C PHE A 101 -6.67 -8.42 16.12
N SER A 102 -7.67 -8.76 16.96
CA SER A 102 -8.32 -10.08 16.93
C SER A 102 -9.00 -10.35 15.57
N LEU A 103 -9.72 -9.38 15.01
CA LEU A 103 -10.40 -9.50 13.71
C LEU A 103 -9.42 -9.77 12.56
N TYR A 104 -8.24 -9.15 12.60
CA TYR A 104 -7.19 -9.31 11.58
C TYR A 104 -6.28 -10.51 11.86
N GLY A 105 -6.45 -11.19 12.98
CA GLY A 105 -5.60 -12.32 13.38
C GLY A 105 -4.16 -11.91 13.66
N VAL A 106 -3.96 -10.67 14.15
CA VAL A 106 -2.66 -10.10 14.47
C VAL A 106 -2.47 -10.07 15.98
N ASP A 107 -1.30 -10.52 16.43
CA ASP A 107 -0.97 -10.50 17.85
C ASP A 107 -0.74 -9.08 18.36
N TYR A 108 -1.46 -8.70 19.42
CA TYR A 108 -1.34 -7.38 20.03
C TYR A 108 -0.03 -7.17 20.77
N ASP A 109 0.55 -8.23 21.37
CA ASP A 109 1.83 -8.14 22.06
C ASP A 109 2.96 -7.75 21.12
N GLY A 110 2.85 -8.13 19.85
CA GLY A 110 3.75 -7.67 18.78
C GLY A 110 3.69 -6.15 18.60
N MET A 111 2.49 -5.55 18.63
CA MET A 111 2.32 -4.10 18.57
C MET A 111 2.92 -3.39 19.79
N VAL A 112 2.74 -3.95 20.99
CA VAL A 112 3.34 -3.42 22.22
C VAL A 112 4.87 -3.49 22.17
N THR A 113 5.42 -4.56 21.59
CA THR A 113 6.87 -4.70 21.37
C THR A 113 7.37 -3.68 20.36
N PHE A 114 6.63 -3.41 19.30
CA PHE A 114 6.95 -2.41 18.28
C PHE A 114 6.95 -0.99 18.85
N ASP A 115 5.94 -0.64 19.65
CA ASP A 115 5.86 0.67 20.34
C ASP A 115 5.17 0.50 21.69
N THR A 116 5.97 0.58 22.76
CA THR A 116 5.52 0.36 24.14
C THR A 116 4.36 1.24 24.61
N LYS A 117 4.13 2.40 23.96
CA LYS A 117 2.98 3.26 24.28
C LYS A 117 1.65 2.54 24.08
N PHE A 118 1.57 1.60 23.13
CA PHE A 118 0.38 0.83 22.83
C PHE A 118 -0.03 -0.14 23.94
N HIS A 119 0.84 -0.43 24.91
CA HIS A 119 0.45 -1.19 26.11
C HIS A 119 -0.77 -0.58 26.84
N ARG A 120 -0.91 0.75 26.81
CA ARG A 120 -2.02 1.46 27.46
C ARG A 120 -3.26 1.61 26.56
N TYR A 121 -3.18 1.18 25.31
CA TYR A 121 -4.21 1.49 24.31
C TYR A 121 -5.03 0.26 23.89
N GLN A 122 -4.73 -0.92 24.40
CA GLN A 122 -5.37 -2.18 24.01
C GLN A 122 -6.90 -2.08 24.00
N HIS A 123 -7.49 -1.51 25.03
CA HIS A 123 -8.95 -1.39 25.16
C HIS A 123 -9.48 -0.01 24.76
N LYS A 124 -8.64 0.86 24.21
CA LYS A 124 -9.08 2.13 23.63
C LYS A 124 -9.71 1.90 22.26
N THR A 125 -10.73 2.69 21.98
CA THR A 125 -11.32 2.76 20.65
C THR A 125 -10.47 3.61 19.71
N PHE A 126 -10.60 3.40 18.41
CA PHE A 126 -9.90 4.21 17.41
C PHE A 126 -10.20 5.70 17.52
N LYS A 127 -11.40 6.07 17.98
CA LYS A 127 -11.79 7.45 18.26
C LYS A 127 -10.97 8.12 19.39
N GLU A 128 -10.45 7.34 20.33
CA GLU A 128 -9.67 7.84 21.47
C GLU A 128 -8.18 8.00 21.16
N LEU A 129 -7.75 7.58 19.97
CA LEU A 129 -6.39 7.74 19.48
C LEU A 129 -6.25 9.08 18.74
N SER A 130 -5.04 9.64 18.75
CA SER A 130 -4.70 10.68 17.78
C SER A 130 -4.70 10.10 16.35
N GLY A 131 -4.88 10.96 15.34
CA GLY A 131 -4.86 10.51 13.95
C GLY A 131 -3.59 9.75 13.57
N GLY A 132 -2.42 10.20 14.06
CA GLY A 132 -1.15 9.53 13.83
C GLY A 132 -1.06 8.18 14.54
N GLU A 133 -1.57 8.04 15.75
CA GLU A 133 -1.60 6.76 16.48
C GLU A 133 -2.54 5.76 15.80
N ALA A 134 -3.73 6.21 15.39
CA ALA A 134 -4.67 5.38 14.63
C ALA A 134 -4.03 4.90 13.30
N ARG A 135 -3.34 5.81 12.59
CA ARG A 135 -2.63 5.48 11.34
C ARG A 135 -1.54 4.43 11.55
N ILE A 136 -0.73 4.57 12.60
CA ILE A 136 0.30 3.60 12.96
C ILE A 136 -0.32 2.22 13.27
N ALA A 137 -1.41 2.20 14.05
CA ALA A 137 -2.10 0.95 14.37
C ALA A 137 -2.68 0.26 13.13
N GLU A 138 -3.36 1.01 12.25
CA GLU A 138 -3.90 0.50 10.99
C GLU A 138 -2.81 -0.02 10.05
N MET A 139 -1.71 0.71 9.92
CA MET A 139 -0.58 0.31 9.09
C MET A 139 0.09 -0.96 9.63
N TYR A 140 0.29 -1.04 10.95
CA TYR A 140 0.81 -2.24 11.61
C TYR A 140 -0.09 -3.44 11.34
N LEU A 141 -1.40 -3.31 11.52
CA LEU A 141 -2.38 -4.35 11.24
C LEU A 141 -2.25 -4.87 9.80
N ILE A 142 -2.25 -3.98 8.81
CA ILE A 142 -2.17 -4.37 7.39
C ILE A 142 -0.84 -5.07 7.09
N LEU A 143 0.27 -4.58 7.62
CA LEU A 143 1.59 -5.17 7.41
C LEU A 143 1.72 -6.55 8.08
N MET A 144 1.15 -6.73 9.27
CA MET A 144 1.28 -7.98 10.03
C MET A 144 0.23 -9.03 9.67
N THR A 145 -0.91 -8.65 9.07
CA THR A 145 -1.93 -9.60 8.60
C THR A 145 -1.33 -10.54 7.54
N ASP A 146 -1.68 -11.83 7.63
CA ASP A 146 -1.23 -12.83 6.65
C ASP A 146 -1.73 -12.49 5.24
N SER A 147 -0.79 -12.28 4.32
CA SER A 147 -1.05 -11.96 2.92
C SER A 147 0.23 -12.07 2.10
N GLU A 148 0.10 -12.30 0.80
CA GLU A 148 1.25 -12.32 -0.12
C GLU A 148 1.68 -10.89 -0.50
N PHE A 149 0.73 -9.97 -0.56
CA PHE A 149 0.97 -8.58 -0.94
C PHE A 149 0.28 -7.60 0.01
N CYS A 150 0.87 -6.42 0.17
CA CYS A 150 0.25 -5.27 0.83
C CYS A 150 0.30 -4.06 -0.09
N ILE A 151 -0.78 -3.29 -0.14
CA ILE A 151 -0.83 -1.96 -0.78
C ILE A 151 -0.97 -0.92 0.33
N LEU A 152 -0.05 0.05 0.36
CA LEU A 152 -0.01 1.14 1.33
C LEU A 152 -0.20 2.47 0.59
N ASP A 153 -1.36 3.08 0.73
CA ASP A 153 -1.71 4.33 0.06
C ASP A 153 -1.45 5.52 0.99
N GLU A 154 -0.41 6.29 0.69
CA GLU A 154 0.10 7.41 1.48
C GLU A 154 0.28 7.05 2.98
N PRO A 155 1.06 6.00 3.29
CA PRO A 155 1.14 5.45 4.64
C PRO A 155 1.70 6.44 5.66
N PHE A 156 2.59 7.35 5.25
CA PHE A 156 3.29 8.27 6.14
C PHE A 156 2.53 9.57 6.39
N SER A 157 1.38 9.77 5.76
CA SER A 157 0.54 10.95 5.96
C SER A 157 0.08 11.08 7.42
N ASN A 158 0.25 12.26 8.01
CA ASN A 158 -0.14 12.59 9.39
C ASN A 158 0.61 11.81 10.49
N ILE A 159 1.73 11.17 10.18
CA ILE A 159 2.61 10.52 11.13
C ILE A 159 3.76 11.45 11.50
N ALA A 160 4.14 11.48 12.77
CA ALA A 160 5.27 12.26 13.23
C ALA A 160 6.58 11.73 12.63
N PRO A 161 7.55 12.59 12.24
CA PRO A 161 8.79 12.17 11.56
C PRO A 161 9.55 11.06 12.26
N ASN A 162 9.65 11.09 13.59
CA ASN A 162 10.31 10.05 14.38
C ASN A 162 9.60 8.68 14.33
N CYS A 163 8.34 8.64 13.91
CA CYS A 163 7.59 7.41 13.70
C CYS A 163 7.70 6.90 12.26
N VAL A 164 7.99 7.77 11.28
CA VAL A 164 8.18 7.39 9.88
C VAL A 164 9.33 6.39 9.76
N GLU A 165 10.50 6.67 10.35
CA GLU A 165 11.66 5.77 10.33
C GLU A 165 11.33 4.38 10.90
N LYS A 166 10.56 4.32 12.00
CA LYS A 166 10.14 3.05 12.60
C LYS A 166 9.22 2.27 11.65
N MET A 167 8.30 2.97 10.99
CA MET A 167 7.38 2.34 10.04
C MET A 167 8.10 1.89 8.76
N GLN A 168 9.07 2.65 8.28
CA GLN A 168 9.96 2.23 7.18
C GLN A 168 10.74 0.96 7.55
N ALA A 169 11.30 0.90 8.75
CA ALA A 169 11.98 -0.31 9.24
C ALA A 169 11.03 -1.53 9.28
N LEU A 170 9.77 -1.34 9.70
CA LEU A 170 8.76 -2.41 9.69
C LEU A 170 8.43 -2.85 8.26
N ILE A 171 8.27 -1.91 7.31
CA ILE A 171 8.06 -2.22 5.89
C ILE A 171 9.23 -3.05 5.35
N LEU A 172 10.46 -2.65 5.62
CA LEU A 172 11.68 -3.37 5.19
C LEU A 172 11.77 -4.76 5.79
N GLU A 173 11.28 -4.97 7.03
CA GLU A 173 11.22 -6.29 7.64
C GLU A 173 10.14 -7.17 6.98
N GLN A 174 8.93 -6.62 6.79
CA GLN A 174 7.82 -7.35 6.18
C GLN A 174 8.05 -7.66 4.69
N LYS A 175 8.83 -6.85 3.98
CA LYS A 175 9.29 -7.12 2.61
C LYS A 175 9.89 -8.52 2.47
N LYS A 176 10.54 -9.06 3.50
CA LYS A 176 11.20 -10.38 3.43
C LYS A 176 10.21 -11.52 3.14
N SER A 177 8.94 -11.35 3.47
CA SER A 177 7.88 -12.35 3.30
C SER A 177 6.79 -11.95 2.33
N LYS A 178 6.68 -10.65 1.98
CA LYS A 178 5.59 -10.08 1.18
C LYS A 178 6.12 -9.23 0.02
N GLY A 179 5.28 -9.02 -0.98
CA GLY A 179 5.42 -7.92 -1.93
C GLY A 179 4.69 -6.69 -1.40
N ILE A 180 5.35 -5.54 -1.36
CA ILE A 180 4.75 -4.32 -0.81
C ILE A 180 4.66 -3.28 -1.92
N ILE A 181 3.47 -2.73 -2.12
CA ILE A 181 3.23 -1.60 -3.01
C ILE A 181 3.01 -0.39 -2.13
N VAL A 182 3.75 0.69 -2.35
CA VAL A 182 3.64 1.89 -1.54
C VAL A 182 3.52 3.13 -2.43
N SER A 183 2.59 4.02 -2.11
CA SER A 183 2.52 5.35 -2.72
C SER A 183 2.65 6.41 -1.65
N ASP A 184 3.33 7.49 -1.98
CA ASP A 184 3.31 8.71 -1.19
C ASP A 184 3.58 9.90 -2.11
N HIS A 185 3.23 11.10 -1.67
CA HIS A 185 3.62 12.35 -2.30
C HIS A 185 4.99 12.85 -1.82
N MET A 186 5.46 12.37 -0.68
CA MET A 186 6.81 12.55 -0.15
C MET A 186 7.76 11.57 -0.87
N TYR A 187 8.19 11.94 -2.09
CA TYR A 187 8.94 11.01 -2.96
C TYR A 187 10.27 10.56 -2.35
N GLU A 188 10.89 11.38 -1.50
CA GLU A 188 12.17 11.06 -0.85
C GLU A 188 12.01 9.84 0.07
N ASP A 189 10.98 9.83 0.92
CA ASP A 189 10.68 8.70 1.83
C ASP A 189 10.41 7.39 1.07
N ILE A 190 9.80 7.50 -0.12
CA ILE A 190 9.54 6.34 -0.99
C ILE A 190 10.82 5.84 -1.66
N LEU A 191 11.66 6.73 -2.18
CA LEU A 191 12.89 6.34 -2.86
C LEU A 191 13.86 5.58 -1.94
N GLU A 192 13.88 5.91 -0.66
CA GLU A 192 14.77 5.26 0.31
C GLU A 192 14.46 3.77 0.53
N ILE A 193 13.22 3.36 0.39
CA ILE A 193 12.78 2.00 0.72
C ILE A 193 12.41 1.15 -0.48
N THR A 194 12.24 1.73 -1.69
CA THR A 194 11.74 1.00 -2.87
C THR A 194 12.82 0.31 -3.67
N ASP A 195 12.50 -0.86 -4.20
CA ASP A 195 13.33 -1.63 -5.14
C ASP A 195 12.93 -1.38 -6.59
N ASP A 196 11.63 -1.19 -6.85
CA ASP A 196 11.05 -0.90 -8.16
C ASP A 196 10.20 0.36 -8.05
N LEU A 197 10.16 1.16 -9.09
CA LEU A 197 9.47 2.44 -9.06
C LEU A 197 8.66 2.66 -10.34
N PHE A 198 7.42 3.11 -10.17
CA PHE A 198 6.54 3.54 -11.25
C PHE A 198 6.09 4.99 -11.01
N LEU A 199 5.98 5.75 -12.07
CA LEU A 199 5.36 7.07 -12.06
C LEU A 199 4.00 6.99 -12.76
N LEU A 200 2.93 7.32 -12.05
CA LEU A 200 1.60 7.50 -12.62
C LEU A 200 1.41 8.96 -13.05
N ARG A 201 1.26 9.18 -14.35
CA ARG A 201 1.04 10.49 -14.95
C ARG A 201 0.10 10.38 -16.15
N ASP A 202 -0.86 11.29 -16.24
CA ASP A 202 -1.81 11.40 -17.36
C ASP A 202 -2.54 10.07 -17.67
N GLY A 203 -2.82 9.28 -16.62
CA GLY A 203 -3.51 7.98 -16.72
C GLY A 203 -2.62 6.80 -17.13
N TYR A 204 -1.32 7.01 -17.30
CA TYR A 204 -0.34 5.98 -17.66
C TYR A 204 0.69 5.77 -16.56
N THR A 205 1.20 4.54 -16.44
CA THR A 205 2.32 4.22 -15.55
C THR A 205 3.61 4.08 -16.34
N PHE A 206 4.66 4.73 -15.86
CA PHE A 206 5.99 4.70 -16.46
C PHE A 206 6.97 4.05 -15.47
N PRO A 207 7.68 2.97 -15.84
CA PRO A 207 8.73 2.44 -15.00
C PRO A 207 9.88 3.46 -14.88
N ILE A 208 10.33 3.70 -13.66
CA ILE A 208 11.41 4.63 -13.33
C ILE A 208 12.62 3.81 -12.87
N ARG A 209 13.76 4.03 -13.49
CA ARG A 209 15.02 3.35 -13.17
C ARG A 209 16.06 4.30 -12.61
N THR A 210 15.99 5.58 -13.00
CA THR A 210 16.97 6.60 -12.63
C THR A 210 16.27 7.89 -12.20
N ARG A 211 17.02 8.75 -11.51
CA ARG A 211 16.53 10.09 -11.18
C ARG A 211 16.26 10.92 -12.43
N GLU A 212 17.05 10.72 -13.48
CA GLU A 212 16.88 11.35 -14.78
C GLU A 212 15.53 11.03 -15.42
N ASP A 213 15.00 9.81 -15.21
CA ASP A 213 13.66 9.44 -15.67
C ASP A 213 12.59 10.30 -15.01
N LEU A 214 12.74 10.63 -13.72
CA LEU A 214 11.80 11.52 -13.01
C LEU A 214 11.88 12.96 -13.55
N ILE A 215 13.08 13.45 -13.88
CA ILE A 215 13.27 14.77 -14.48
C ILE A 215 12.68 14.77 -15.89
N HIS A 216 12.99 13.77 -16.71
CA HIS A 216 12.47 13.65 -18.08
C HIS A 216 10.94 13.60 -18.11
N ASN A 217 10.34 12.90 -17.15
CA ASN A 217 8.90 12.86 -16.99
C ASN A 217 8.32 14.10 -16.28
N GLY A 218 9.11 15.11 -15.96
CA GLY A 218 8.65 16.36 -15.35
C GLY A 218 8.09 16.20 -13.93
N TYR A 219 8.47 15.16 -13.23
CA TYR A 219 8.04 14.91 -11.87
C TYR A 219 8.83 15.73 -10.85
N ILE A 220 10.16 15.79 -11.02
CA ILE A 220 11.07 16.64 -10.26
C ILE A 220 11.76 17.66 -11.18
N LEU A 221 12.16 18.77 -10.62
CA LEU A 221 12.96 19.79 -11.32
C LEU A 221 14.45 19.36 -11.38
N ARG A 222 15.19 19.92 -12.32
CA ARG A 222 16.65 19.73 -12.43
C ARG A 222 17.39 20.30 -11.25
#